data_b6aefc5aa7f43bebc53bb1aa9baf908d
#
_entry.id   b6aefc5aa7f43bebc53bb1aa9baf908d
#
_cell.length_a   1.000
_cell.length_b   1.000
_cell.length_c   1.000
_cell.angle_alpha   90.00
_cell.angle_beta   90.00
_cell.angle_gamma   90.00
#
_symmetry.space_group_name_H-M   'P 1'
#
loop_
_entity.id
_entity.type
_entity.pdbx_description
1 polymer ?
#
loop_
_entity_poly.entity_id
_entity_poly.type
_entity_poly.pdbx_seq_one_letter_code
_entity_poly.pdbx_strand_id
1 'polypeptide(L)'
;MTYEAVFFDLDDTLYPYPECNEAGKRAAWETATELGYDWSREEFDEAYQAGRREVKRELAGTASAHERFLYCKRAIELETGSQRSRDALALGEAYWDAYVEEMELFDGVVETLSALQDAGLDVAVVTNLTTRIQLTKMDALGLDDHVDLLLTSEETGREKPASVMFTLPMARLGVGPSETVMVGDSVSADVAGGNALGLTTVLTNSDASDLEGHRQPDHRIESVPELTEVLL
;
A
#
# COMPACT_ATOMS: atom_id res chain seq x y z
N MET A 1 -22.82 8.82 15.43
CA MET A 1 -22.90 7.62 14.57
C MET A 1 -22.05 6.58 15.27
N THR A 2 -22.46 5.33 15.26
CA THR A 2 -21.65 4.27 15.89
C THR A 2 -20.97 3.55 14.74
N TYR A 3 -19.65 3.61 14.68
CA TYR A 3 -18.86 2.83 13.71
C TYR A 3 -18.79 1.37 14.16
N GLU A 4 -18.70 0.45 13.23
CA GLU A 4 -18.57 -0.99 13.46
C GLU A 4 -17.29 -1.55 12.82
N ALA A 5 -16.71 -0.86 11.83
CA ALA A 5 -15.47 -1.28 11.19
C ALA A 5 -14.54 -0.10 10.82
N VAL A 6 -13.23 -0.34 10.90
CA VAL A 6 -12.21 0.59 10.43
C VAL A 6 -11.33 -0.12 9.39
N PHE A 7 -11.28 0.44 8.18
CA PHE A 7 -10.43 -0.02 7.10
C PHE A 7 -9.18 0.84 7.03
N PHE A 8 -8.04 0.21 7.01
CA PHE A 8 -6.73 0.88 6.86
C PHE A 8 -6.12 0.56 5.49
N ASP A 9 -5.55 1.56 4.83
CA ASP A 9 -4.49 1.27 3.89
C ASP A 9 -3.25 0.79 4.66
N LEU A 10 -2.27 0.20 3.96
CA LEU A 10 -1.09 -0.35 4.59
C LEU A 10 0.14 0.53 4.37
N ASP A 11 0.52 0.73 3.10
CA ASP A 11 1.73 1.45 2.69
C ASP A 11 1.59 2.95 2.99
N ASP A 12 2.53 3.54 3.70
CA ASP A 12 2.55 4.96 4.12
C ASP A 12 1.37 5.37 5.04
N THR A 13 0.61 4.39 5.51
CA THR A 13 -0.46 4.56 6.49
C THR A 13 -0.12 3.93 7.84
N LEU A 14 0.34 2.69 7.86
CA LEU A 14 0.74 1.97 9.08
C LEU A 14 2.25 1.90 9.27
N TYR A 15 3.03 2.10 8.22
CA TYR A 15 4.49 2.14 8.24
C TYR A 15 5.03 3.07 7.13
N PRO A 16 6.28 3.59 7.24
CA PRO A 16 6.86 4.51 6.26
C PRO A 16 7.27 3.78 4.97
N TYR A 17 6.58 4.06 3.86
CA TYR A 17 6.89 3.50 2.55
C TYR A 17 8.20 4.03 1.93
N PRO A 18 8.56 5.34 2.04
CA PRO A 18 9.69 5.89 1.32
C PRO A 18 11.02 5.22 1.66
N GLU A 19 11.28 4.97 2.93
CA GLU A 19 12.51 4.36 3.45
C GLU A 19 12.65 2.91 2.94
N CYS A 20 11.60 2.12 3.07
CA CYS A 20 11.54 0.74 2.60
C CYS A 20 11.75 0.67 1.07
N ASN A 21 11.10 1.55 0.31
CA ASN A 21 11.26 1.63 -1.14
C ASN A 21 12.70 2.01 -1.55
N GLU A 22 13.36 2.87 -0.78
CA GLU A 22 14.74 3.27 -1.04
C GLU A 22 15.73 2.12 -0.71
N ALA A 23 15.50 1.39 0.38
CA ALA A 23 16.27 0.19 0.72
C ALA A 23 16.13 -0.87 -0.38
N GLY A 24 14.92 -1.15 -0.84
CA GLY A 24 14.66 -2.08 -1.93
C GLY A 24 15.34 -1.68 -3.24
N LYS A 25 15.25 -0.41 -3.64
CA LYS A 25 15.93 0.08 -4.86
C LYS A 25 17.47 -0.02 -4.75
N ARG A 26 18.03 0.25 -3.57
CA ARG A 26 19.45 0.13 -3.33
C ARG A 26 19.91 -1.31 -3.50
N ALA A 27 19.25 -2.27 -2.89
CA ALA A 27 19.58 -3.69 -2.99
C ALA A 27 19.44 -4.22 -4.44
N ALA A 28 18.40 -3.80 -5.15
CA ALA A 28 18.23 -4.14 -6.56
C ALA A 28 19.36 -3.58 -7.45
N TRP A 29 19.84 -2.35 -7.19
CA TRP A 29 20.98 -1.76 -7.88
C TRP A 29 22.29 -2.50 -7.60
N GLU A 30 22.57 -2.83 -6.34
CA GLU A 30 23.75 -3.61 -5.94
C GLU A 30 23.74 -4.98 -6.64
N THR A 31 22.59 -5.65 -6.66
CA THR A 31 22.40 -6.92 -7.39
C THR A 31 22.62 -6.76 -8.91
N ALA A 32 22.13 -5.67 -9.51
CA ALA A 32 22.39 -5.38 -10.92
C ALA A 32 23.90 -5.25 -11.20
N THR A 33 24.63 -4.56 -10.33
CA THR A 33 26.10 -4.41 -10.43
C THR A 33 26.81 -5.78 -10.34
N GLU A 34 26.41 -6.65 -9.42
CA GLU A 34 26.93 -8.02 -9.30
C GLU A 34 26.66 -8.87 -10.54
N LEU A 35 25.53 -8.66 -11.22
CA LEU A 35 25.18 -9.33 -12.47
C LEU A 35 25.91 -8.76 -13.69
N GLY A 36 26.70 -7.69 -13.51
CA GLY A 36 27.55 -7.09 -14.54
C GLY A 36 26.87 -5.98 -15.36
N TYR A 37 25.80 -5.39 -14.83
CA TYR A 37 25.24 -4.15 -15.38
C TYR A 37 26.12 -2.98 -14.92
N ASP A 38 26.62 -2.18 -15.86
CA ASP A 38 27.47 -1.01 -15.58
C ASP A 38 26.60 0.25 -15.39
N TRP A 39 25.64 0.15 -14.45
CA TRP A 39 24.76 1.26 -14.09
C TRP A 39 25.29 1.99 -12.86
N SER A 40 25.50 3.29 -12.98
CA SER A 40 25.53 4.16 -11.80
C SER A 40 24.19 4.09 -11.06
N ARG A 41 24.14 4.56 -9.82
CA ARG A 41 22.88 4.60 -9.07
C ARG A 41 21.81 5.45 -9.78
N GLU A 42 22.21 6.57 -10.38
CA GLU A 42 21.30 7.46 -11.12
C GLU A 42 20.74 6.77 -12.37
N GLU A 43 21.59 6.10 -13.16
CA GLU A 43 21.15 5.35 -14.35
C GLU A 43 20.23 4.20 -14.00
N PHE A 44 20.49 3.49 -12.89
CA PHE A 44 19.57 2.47 -12.38
C PHE A 44 18.21 3.07 -12.00
N ASP A 45 18.20 4.17 -11.27
CA ASP A 45 16.94 4.85 -10.88
C ASP A 45 16.16 5.31 -12.10
N GLU A 46 16.82 5.82 -13.13
CA GLU A 46 16.18 6.20 -14.41
C GLU A 46 15.57 4.97 -15.13
N ALA A 47 16.32 3.88 -15.23
CA ALA A 47 15.88 2.63 -15.84
C ALA A 47 14.68 2.03 -15.06
N TYR A 48 14.78 1.98 -13.73
CA TYR A 48 13.71 1.52 -12.85
C TYR A 48 12.43 2.36 -13.01
N GLN A 49 12.56 3.70 -13.03
CA GLN A 49 11.43 4.59 -13.24
C GLN A 49 10.84 4.48 -14.66
N ALA A 50 11.66 4.22 -15.68
CA ALA A 50 11.16 3.94 -17.02
C ALA A 50 10.33 2.64 -17.04
N GLY A 51 10.84 1.57 -16.47
CA GLY A 51 10.10 0.31 -16.30
C GLY A 51 8.79 0.48 -15.54
N ARG A 52 8.84 1.21 -14.41
CA ARG A 52 7.65 1.53 -13.61
C ARG A 52 6.60 2.30 -14.42
N ARG A 53 6.99 3.33 -15.18
CA ARG A 53 6.06 4.13 -16.01
C ARG A 53 5.35 3.26 -17.04
N GLU A 54 6.05 2.35 -17.71
CA GLU A 54 5.43 1.45 -18.68
C GLU A 54 4.44 0.50 -18.02
N VAL A 55 4.84 -0.17 -16.95
CA VAL A 55 3.97 -1.10 -16.22
C VAL A 55 2.72 -0.39 -15.69
N LYS A 56 2.87 0.78 -15.09
CA LYS A 56 1.74 1.58 -14.60
C LYS A 56 0.79 2.02 -15.72
N ARG A 57 1.31 2.31 -16.92
CA ARG A 57 0.49 2.66 -18.07
C ARG A 57 -0.28 1.45 -18.64
N GLU A 58 0.39 0.29 -18.73
CA GLU A 58 -0.17 -0.92 -19.35
C GLU A 58 -1.16 -1.65 -18.42
N LEU A 59 -0.90 -1.64 -17.10
CA LEU A 59 -1.64 -2.40 -16.12
C LEU A 59 -2.42 -1.53 -15.12
N ALA A 60 -2.72 -0.29 -15.50
CA ALA A 60 -3.43 0.65 -14.64
C ALA A 60 -4.70 0.04 -14.03
N GLY A 61 -4.92 0.29 -12.74
CA GLY A 61 -6.10 -0.17 -12.02
C GLY A 61 -6.05 -1.63 -11.57
N THR A 62 -4.87 -2.28 -11.63
CA THR A 62 -4.67 -3.66 -11.19
C THR A 62 -3.53 -3.78 -10.16
N ALA A 63 -3.55 -4.81 -9.33
CA ALA A 63 -2.47 -5.13 -8.38
C ALA A 63 -1.09 -5.20 -9.05
N SER A 64 -1.02 -5.72 -10.25
CA SER A 64 0.22 -5.87 -11.02
C SER A 64 0.84 -4.54 -11.44
N ALA A 65 0.08 -3.44 -11.43
CA ALA A 65 0.63 -2.11 -11.70
C ALA A 65 1.65 -1.65 -10.64
N HIS A 66 1.70 -2.32 -9.50
CA HIS A 66 2.62 -2.03 -8.39
C HIS A 66 3.72 -3.10 -8.21
N GLU A 67 3.79 -4.12 -9.10
CA GLU A 67 4.69 -5.25 -8.95
C GLU A 67 6.13 -4.93 -9.38
N ARG A 68 7.09 -5.05 -8.44
CA ARG A 68 8.51 -4.68 -8.64
C ARG A 68 9.24 -5.63 -9.56
N PHE A 69 8.88 -6.91 -9.58
CA PHE A 69 9.40 -7.86 -10.58
C PHE A 69 9.11 -7.39 -12.01
N LEU A 70 7.93 -6.81 -12.24
CA LEU A 70 7.58 -6.24 -13.54
C LEU A 70 8.37 -4.97 -13.84
N TYR A 71 8.64 -4.12 -12.84
CA TYR A 71 9.45 -2.92 -13.03
C TYR A 71 10.88 -3.30 -13.42
N CYS A 72 11.51 -4.22 -12.69
CA CYS A 72 12.86 -4.73 -12.97
C CYS A 72 12.93 -5.42 -14.34
N LYS A 73 11.97 -6.30 -14.65
CA LYS A 73 11.87 -6.96 -15.94
C LYS A 73 11.81 -5.95 -17.08
N ARG A 74 10.99 -4.91 -16.96
CA ARG A 74 10.81 -3.91 -18.00
C ARG A 74 12.03 -2.98 -18.10
N ALA A 75 12.66 -2.62 -16.99
CA ALA A 75 13.88 -1.84 -16.98
C ALA A 75 15.02 -2.55 -17.74
N ILE A 76 15.21 -3.85 -17.46
CA ILE A 76 16.21 -4.68 -18.16
C ILE A 76 15.89 -4.80 -19.66
N GLU A 77 14.61 -5.00 -20.02
CA GLU A 77 14.17 -5.12 -21.41
C GLU A 77 14.43 -3.84 -22.20
N LEU A 78 14.14 -2.68 -21.62
CA LEU A 78 14.37 -1.36 -22.23
C LEU A 78 15.88 -1.13 -22.48
N GLU A 79 16.72 -1.49 -21.53
CA GLU A 79 18.17 -1.28 -21.62
C GLU A 79 18.86 -2.28 -22.55
N THR A 80 18.49 -3.56 -22.47
CA THR A 80 19.23 -4.64 -23.15
C THR A 80 18.56 -5.18 -24.41
N GLY A 81 17.31 -4.78 -24.68
CA GLY A 81 16.48 -5.36 -25.73
C GLY A 81 16.03 -6.81 -25.44
N SER A 82 16.25 -7.31 -24.21
CA SER A 82 15.94 -8.69 -23.82
C SER A 82 15.42 -8.75 -22.38
N GLN A 83 14.43 -9.64 -22.13
CA GLN A 83 13.79 -9.73 -20.79
C GLN A 83 14.68 -10.32 -19.70
N ARG A 84 15.72 -11.09 -20.03
CA ARG A 84 16.69 -11.69 -19.10
C ARG A 84 16.04 -12.14 -17.79
N SER A 85 15.17 -13.15 -17.85
CA SER A 85 14.28 -13.56 -16.76
C SER A 85 15.02 -13.84 -15.43
N ARG A 86 16.24 -14.42 -15.48
CA ARG A 86 17.04 -14.68 -14.29
C ARG A 86 17.43 -13.38 -13.58
N ASP A 87 17.88 -12.39 -14.35
CA ASP A 87 18.34 -11.12 -13.79
C ASP A 87 17.14 -10.33 -13.21
N ALA A 88 16.03 -10.29 -13.95
CA ALA A 88 14.80 -9.64 -13.48
C ALA A 88 14.25 -10.27 -12.17
N LEU A 89 14.35 -11.59 -12.05
CA LEU A 89 13.99 -12.30 -10.83
C LEU A 89 14.90 -11.89 -9.67
N ALA A 90 16.22 -11.94 -9.87
CA ALA A 90 17.20 -11.60 -8.84
C ALA A 90 17.04 -10.15 -8.34
N LEU A 91 16.83 -9.18 -9.25
CA LEU A 91 16.61 -7.79 -8.86
C LEU A 91 15.31 -7.62 -8.06
N GLY A 92 14.25 -8.31 -8.47
CA GLY A 92 12.96 -8.24 -7.79
C GLY A 92 12.98 -8.88 -6.40
N GLU A 93 13.68 -10.01 -6.25
CA GLU A 93 13.92 -10.68 -4.95
C GLU A 93 14.74 -9.77 -4.03
N ALA A 94 15.89 -9.28 -4.49
CA ALA A 94 16.73 -8.36 -3.71
C ALA A 94 15.95 -7.09 -3.27
N TYR A 95 15.12 -6.55 -4.16
CA TYR A 95 14.26 -5.41 -3.81
C TYR A 95 13.32 -5.74 -2.66
N TRP A 96 12.55 -6.85 -2.77
CA TRP A 96 11.55 -7.17 -1.77
C TRP A 96 12.14 -7.63 -0.45
N ASP A 97 13.27 -8.36 -0.48
CA ASP A 97 13.95 -8.79 0.75
C ASP A 97 14.42 -7.57 1.55
N ALA A 98 15.13 -6.63 0.93
CA ALA A 98 15.59 -5.41 1.59
C ALA A 98 14.44 -4.45 1.97
N TYR A 99 13.38 -4.42 1.16
CA TYR A 99 12.18 -3.64 1.48
C TYR A 99 11.53 -4.12 2.77
N VAL A 100 11.35 -5.44 2.91
CA VAL A 100 10.69 -6.06 4.07
C VAL A 100 11.59 -5.97 5.32
N GLU A 101 12.90 -6.10 5.16
CA GLU A 101 13.86 -5.96 6.26
C GLU A 101 13.86 -4.55 6.88
N GLU A 102 13.58 -3.52 6.07
CA GLU A 102 13.53 -2.12 6.51
C GLU A 102 12.18 -1.74 7.16
N MET A 103 11.17 -2.61 7.09
CA MET A 103 9.82 -2.27 7.56
C MET A 103 9.75 -2.17 9.08
N GLU A 104 9.22 -1.05 9.56
CA GLU A 104 8.89 -0.82 10.97
C GLU A 104 7.57 -0.03 11.05
N LEU A 105 6.66 -0.43 11.92
CA LEU A 105 5.39 0.28 12.13
C LEU A 105 5.65 1.70 12.65
N PHE A 106 4.78 2.62 12.32
CA PHE A 106 4.73 3.91 13.01
C PHE A 106 4.42 3.71 14.51
N ASP A 107 4.92 4.61 15.34
CA ASP A 107 4.71 4.58 16.78
C ASP A 107 3.21 4.53 17.14
N GLY A 108 2.84 3.61 18.03
CA GLY A 108 1.50 3.49 18.58
C GLY A 108 0.46 2.83 17.66
N VAL A 109 0.86 2.28 16.51
CA VAL A 109 -0.06 1.58 15.58
C VAL A 109 -0.69 0.37 16.27
N VAL A 110 0.10 -0.52 16.86
CA VAL A 110 -0.40 -1.75 17.50
C VAL A 110 -1.37 -1.43 18.64
N GLU A 111 -1.02 -0.46 19.47
CA GLU A 111 -1.86 0.01 20.57
C GLU A 111 -3.20 0.57 20.06
N THR A 112 -3.16 1.30 18.94
CA THR A 112 -4.37 1.87 18.33
C THR A 112 -5.27 0.78 17.75
N LEU A 113 -4.71 -0.16 16.97
CA LEU A 113 -5.49 -1.27 16.42
C LEU A 113 -6.13 -2.10 17.53
N SER A 114 -5.38 -2.42 18.59
CA SER A 114 -5.89 -3.14 19.76
C SER A 114 -7.00 -2.36 20.47
N ALA A 115 -6.86 -1.04 20.64
CA ALA A 115 -7.90 -0.22 21.27
C ALA A 115 -9.20 -0.18 20.45
N LEU A 116 -9.11 -0.18 19.12
CA LEU A 116 -10.26 -0.25 18.24
C LEU A 116 -10.97 -1.61 18.36
N GLN A 117 -10.22 -2.72 18.38
CA GLN A 117 -10.77 -4.06 18.59
C GLN A 117 -11.41 -4.20 19.99
N ASP A 118 -10.77 -3.68 21.03
CA ASP A 118 -11.30 -3.69 22.41
C ASP A 118 -12.59 -2.87 22.54
N ALA A 119 -12.77 -1.85 21.68
CA ALA A 119 -14.00 -1.08 21.58
C ALA A 119 -15.10 -1.78 20.75
N GLY A 120 -14.79 -2.92 20.16
CA GLY A 120 -15.72 -3.75 19.39
C GLY A 120 -15.81 -3.40 17.91
N LEU A 121 -14.82 -2.69 17.36
CA LEU A 121 -14.74 -2.42 15.92
C LEU A 121 -13.94 -3.53 15.22
N ASP A 122 -14.44 -3.99 14.07
CA ASP A 122 -13.66 -4.82 13.17
C ASP A 122 -12.55 -4.01 12.51
N VAL A 123 -11.32 -4.50 12.53
CA VAL A 123 -10.14 -3.88 11.91
C VAL A 123 -9.79 -4.60 10.61
N ALA A 124 -9.81 -3.89 9.49
CA ALA A 124 -9.47 -4.48 8.20
C ALA A 124 -8.33 -3.71 7.52
N VAL A 125 -7.40 -4.43 6.88
CA VAL A 125 -6.44 -3.84 5.95
C VAL A 125 -6.95 -4.02 4.53
N VAL A 126 -7.14 -2.91 3.81
CA VAL A 126 -7.64 -2.86 2.43
C VAL A 126 -6.58 -2.17 1.57
N THR A 127 -5.79 -2.95 0.84
CA THR A 127 -4.55 -2.48 0.26
C THR A 127 -4.38 -2.84 -1.21
N ASN A 128 -3.67 -1.97 -1.94
CA ASN A 128 -3.30 -2.22 -3.33
C ASN A 128 -2.01 -3.05 -3.36
N LEU A 129 -1.88 -4.00 -4.25
CA LEU A 129 -0.73 -4.85 -4.58
C LEU A 129 -1.13 -6.33 -4.61
N THR A 130 -0.14 -7.20 -4.91
CA THR A 130 -0.34 -8.66 -4.96
C THR A 130 -0.41 -9.27 -3.56
N THR A 131 -1.23 -10.27 -3.42
CA THR A 131 -1.52 -10.94 -2.14
C THR A 131 -0.27 -11.49 -1.47
N ARG A 132 0.62 -12.12 -2.25
CA ARG A 132 1.87 -12.67 -1.70
C ARG A 132 2.69 -11.59 -0.96
N ILE A 133 2.87 -10.45 -1.60
CA ILE A 133 3.69 -9.36 -1.03
C ILE A 133 3.00 -8.78 0.21
N GLN A 134 1.69 -8.57 0.16
CA GLN A 134 0.98 -8.03 1.32
C GLN A 134 0.96 -8.99 2.51
N LEU A 135 0.81 -10.31 2.28
CA LEU A 135 0.97 -11.31 3.33
C LEU A 135 2.38 -11.28 3.95
N THR A 136 3.43 -11.16 3.11
CA THR A 136 4.81 -11.03 3.62
C THR A 136 4.98 -9.80 4.50
N LYS A 137 4.38 -8.66 4.11
CA LYS A 137 4.42 -7.43 4.91
C LYS A 137 3.65 -7.57 6.23
N MET A 138 2.45 -8.15 6.21
CA MET A 138 1.65 -8.38 7.42
C MET A 138 2.40 -9.25 8.43
N ASP A 139 3.02 -10.34 7.97
CA ASP A 139 3.86 -11.23 8.79
C ASP A 139 5.06 -10.48 9.39
N ALA A 140 5.81 -9.73 8.55
CA ALA A 140 6.98 -8.97 8.99
C ALA A 140 6.63 -7.87 10.02
N LEU A 141 5.47 -7.24 9.89
CA LEU A 141 4.98 -6.21 10.80
C LEU A 141 4.27 -6.78 12.05
N GLY A 142 4.06 -8.09 12.12
CA GLY A 142 3.38 -8.76 13.25
C GLY A 142 1.91 -8.35 13.39
N LEU A 143 1.21 -8.07 12.29
CA LEU A 143 -0.15 -7.54 12.33
C LEU A 143 -1.26 -8.60 12.38
N ASP A 144 -0.92 -9.89 12.31
CA ASP A 144 -1.91 -10.99 12.21
C ASP A 144 -2.92 -11.01 13.38
N ASP A 145 -2.48 -10.68 14.60
CA ASP A 145 -3.36 -10.65 15.78
C ASP A 145 -4.14 -9.35 15.95
N HIS A 146 -3.88 -8.35 15.11
CA HIS A 146 -4.44 -6.99 15.22
C HIS A 146 -5.35 -6.62 14.03
N VAL A 147 -5.55 -7.55 13.08
CA VAL A 147 -6.33 -7.32 11.86
C VAL A 147 -7.29 -8.49 11.64
N ASP A 148 -8.58 -8.22 11.61
CA ASP A 148 -9.63 -9.22 11.43
C ASP A 148 -9.80 -9.64 9.97
N LEU A 149 -9.43 -8.75 9.01
CA LEU A 149 -9.54 -8.99 7.59
C LEU A 149 -8.42 -8.29 6.81
N LEU A 150 -7.73 -9.04 5.94
CA LEU A 150 -6.88 -8.49 4.88
C LEU A 150 -7.59 -8.64 3.53
N LEU A 151 -7.69 -7.55 2.77
CA LEU A 151 -8.14 -7.57 1.37
C LEU A 151 -7.10 -6.91 0.47
N THR A 152 -6.68 -7.63 -0.55
CA THR A 152 -5.73 -7.13 -1.56
C THR A 152 -6.43 -6.84 -2.89
N SER A 153 -5.87 -5.91 -3.67
CA SER A 153 -6.41 -5.60 -5.00
C SER A 153 -6.26 -6.76 -6.01
N GLU A 154 -5.38 -7.73 -5.73
CA GLU A 154 -5.30 -8.96 -6.53
C GLU A 154 -6.55 -9.81 -6.38
N GLU A 155 -7.13 -9.93 -5.17
CA GLU A 155 -8.35 -10.70 -4.93
C GLU A 155 -9.57 -10.15 -5.67
N THR A 156 -9.62 -8.83 -5.84
CA THR A 156 -10.74 -8.15 -6.52
C THR A 156 -10.51 -7.95 -8.01
N GLY A 157 -9.27 -8.09 -8.48
CA GLY A 157 -8.84 -7.75 -9.83
C GLY A 157 -8.85 -6.24 -10.13
N ARG A 158 -9.08 -5.40 -9.12
CA ARG A 158 -9.10 -3.93 -9.20
C ARG A 158 -8.47 -3.32 -7.97
N GLU A 159 -7.76 -2.20 -8.15
CA GLU A 159 -7.19 -1.43 -7.04
C GLU A 159 -8.14 -0.29 -6.60
N LYS A 160 -7.96 0.21 -5.35
CA LYS A 160 -8.59 1.46 -4.92
C LYS A 160 -8.26 2.58 -5.93
N PRO A 161 -9.23 3.46 -6.27
CA PRO A 161 -10.53 3.68 -5.63
C PRO A 161 -11.70 2.84 -6.19
N ALA A 162 -11.48 1.71 -6.87
CA ALA A 162 -12.59 0.90 -7.37
C ALA A 162 -13.50 0.45 -6.21
N SER A 163 -14.81 0.61 -6.38
CA SER A 163 -15.80 0.37 -5.32
C SER A 163 -15.73 -1.02 -4.71
N VAL A 164 -15.36 -2.04 -5.48
CA VAL A 164 -15.24 -3.42 -5.00
C VAL A 164 -14.22 -3.56 -3.86
N MET A 165 -13.20 -2.70 -3.81
CA MET A 165 -12.20 -2.69 -2.73
C MET A 165 -12.79 -2.28 -1.38
N PHE A 166 -13.91 -1.60 -1.37
CA PHE A 166 -14.62 -1.18 -0.15
C PHE A 166 -15.84 -2.05 0.10
N THR A 167 -16.63 -2.35 -0.94
CA THR A 167 -17.89 -3.09 -0.79
C THR A 167 -17.69 -4.55 -0.44
N LEU A 168 -16.60 -5.19 -0.90
CA LEU A 168 -16.32 -6.58 -0.58
C LEU A 168 -15.96 -6.78 0.91
N PRO A 169 -15.04 -6.00 1.52
CA PRO A 169 -14.77 -6.11 2.95
C PRO A 169 -15.97 -5.74 3.80
N MET A 170 -16.74 -4.71 3.45
CA MET A 170 -18.02 -4.41 4.14
C MET A 170 -18.97 -5.61 4.12
N ALA A 171 -19.12 -6.26 2.97
CA ALA A 171 -20.00 -7.44 2.85
C ALA A 171 -19.47 -8.64 3.66
N ARG A 172 -18.15 -8.82 3.77
CA ARG A 172 -17.53 -9.90 4.56
C ARG A 172 -17.73 -9.69 6.06
N LEU A 173 -17.66 -8.43 6.52
CA LEU A 173 -17.83 -8.05 7.93
C LEU A 173 -19.29 -7.79 8.31
N GLY A 174 -20.19 -7.69 7.33
CA GLY A 174 -21.62 -7.46 7.57
C GLY A 174 -22.00 -6.02 7.92
N VAL A 175 -21.12 -5.05 7.57
CA VAL A 175 -21.28 -3.63 7.90
C VAL A 175 -21.71 -2.80 6.70
N GLY A 176 -22.32 -1.65 6.95
CA GLY A 176 -22.73 -0.68 5.93
C GLY A 176 -21.75 0.49 5.78
N PRO A 177 -21.90 1.30 4.70
CA PRO A 177 -20.99 2.44 4.46
C PRO A 177 -20.95 3.46 5.61
N SER A 178 -22.09 3.77 6.23
CA SER A 178 -22.19 4.74 7.34
C SER A 178 -21.62 4.22 8.67
N GLU A 179 -21.32 2.93 8.74
CA GLU A 179 -20.74 2.23 9.89
C GLU A 179 -19.25 1.96 9.71
N THR A 180 -18.69 2.36 8.55
CA THR A 180 -17.31 2.07 8.14
C THR A 180 -16.49 3.34 8.03
N VAL A 181 -15.27 3.30 8.57
CA VAL A 181 -14.26 4.35 8.42
C VAL A 181 -13.17 3.85 7.47
N MET A 182 -12.70 4.68 6.55
CA MET A 182 -11.49 4.43 5.74
C MET A 182 -10.38 5.36 6.16
N VAL A 183 -9.26 4.82 6.58
CA VAL A 183 -8.04 5.53 6.99
C VAL A 183 -6.94 5.25 5.97
N GLY A 184 -6.33 6.30 5.41
CA GLY A 184 -5.24 6.14 4.44
C GLY A 184 -4.53 7.46 4.13
N ASP A 185 -3.40 7.36 3.42
CA ASP A 185 -2.57 8.49 2.99
C ASP A 185 -2.98 9.05 1.63
N SER A 186 -3.68 8.26 0.82
CA SER A 186 -3.97 8.58 -0.57
C SER A 186 -5.31 9.28 -0.74
N VAL A 187 -5.26 10.59 -1.08
CA VAL A 187 -6.46 11.35 -1.44
C VAL A 187 -7.25 10.72 -2.59
N SER A 188 -6.57 10.13 -3.57
CA SER A 188 -7.23 9.59 -4.77
C SER A 188 -7.72 8.15 -4.60
N ALA A 189 -7.06 7.35 -3.80
CA ALA A 189 -7.40 5.94 -3.60
C ALA A 189 -8.34 5.76 -2.40
N ASP A 190 -7.97 6.32 -1.24
CA ASP A 190 -8.67 6.08 0.02
C ASP A 190 -9.80 7.08 0.25
N VAL A 191 -9.47 8.37 0.25
CA VAL A 191 -10.45 9.43 0.53
C VAL A 191 -11.52 9.50 -0.55
N ALA A 192 -11.13 9.65 -1.82
CA ALA A 192 -12.09 9.76 -2.91
C ALA A 192 -12.89 8.46 -3.11
N GLY A 193 -12.25 7.30 -2.90
CA GLY A 193 -12.91 5.99 -2.98
C GLY A 193 -13.93 5.79 -1.86
N GLY A 194 -13.57 6.08 -0.61
CA GLY A 194 -14.44 6.00 0.55
C GLY A 194 -15.62 6.97 0.47
N ASN A 195 -15.34 8.26 0.18
CA ASN A 195 -16.36 9.28 0.03
C ASN A 195 -17.39 8.96 -1.08
N ALA A 196 -16.94 8.37 -2.19
CA ALA A 196 -17.84 7.98 -3.28
C ALA A 196 -18.88 6.94 -2.87
N LEU A 197 -18.63 6.22 -1.77
CA LEU A 197 -19.52 5.20 -1.24
C LEU A 197 -20.21 5.62 0.07
N GLY A 198 -19.87 6.79 0.62
CA GLY A 198 -20.44 7.31 1.85
C GLY A 198 -19.81 6.74 3.13
N LEU A 199 -18.58 6.26 3.06
CA LEU A 199 -17.76 5.97 4.25
C LEU A 199 -17.33 7.28 4.90
N THR A 200 -17.07 7.23 6.20
CA THR A 200 -16.27 8.28 6.86
C THR A 200 -14.81 8.10 6.47
N THR A 201 -14.15 9.19 6.07
CA THR A 201 -12.77 9.15 5.60
C THR A 201 -11.82 9.93 6.48
N VAL A 202 -10.68 9.32 6.80
CA VAL A 202 -9.61 9.92 7.59
C VAL A 202 -8.33 9.91 6.75
N LEU A 203 -7.79 11.09 6.51
CA LEU A 203 -6.51 11.26 5.82
C LEU A 203 -5.39 11.38 6.85
N THR A 204 -4.38 10.55 6.71
CA THR A 204 -3.16 10.57 7.53
C THR A 204 -1.92 10.70 6.66
N ASN A 205 -0.80 11.09 7.24
CA ASN A 205 0.53 11.12 6.60
C ASN A 205 0.54 11.76 5.21
N SER A 206 -0.18 12.86 5.02
CA SER A 206 -0.34 13.51 3.72
C SER A 206 -0.31 15.04 3.82
N ASP A 207 0.58 15.65 3.02
CA ASP A 207 0.71 17.11 2.89
C ASP A 207 -0.32 17.73 1.93
N ALA A 208 -1.24 16.94 1.38
CA ALA A 208 -2.21 17.42 0.41
C ALA A 208 -3.11 18.52 1.01
N SER A 209 -3.19 19.65 0.35
CA SER A 209 -3.99 20.81 0.73
C SER A 209 -5.03 21.17 -0.33
N ASP A 210 -5.90 22.11 -0.02
CA ASP A 210 -6.90 22.66 -0.93
C ASP A 210 -7.78 21.58 -1.60
N LEU A 211 -8.19 20.57 -0.83
CA LEU A 211 -9.03 19.48 -1.28
C LEU A 211 -10.50 19.88 -1.27
N GLU A 212 -11.22 19.53 -2.34
CA GLU A 212 -12.62 19.88 -2.52
C GLU A 212 -13.46 18.67 -2.94
N GLY A 213 -14.76 18.73 -2.64
CA GLY A 213 -15.74 17.72 -3.01
C GLY A 213 -15.39 16.33 -2.45
N HIS A 214 -15.51 15.30 -3.26
CA HIS A 214 -15.23 13.92 -2.83
C HIS A 214 -13.75 13.63 -2.52
N ARG A 215 -12.84 14.57 -2.75
CA ARG A 215 -11.43 14.47 -2.36
C ARG A 215 -11.16 15.07 -0.98
N GLN A 216 -12.14 15.74 -0.36
CA GLN A 216 -12.01 16.28 0.97
C GLN A 216 -12.29 15.17 2.00
N PRO A 217 -11.35 14.85 2.89
CA PRO A 217 -11.59 13.89 3.98
C PRO A 217 -12.53 14.48 5.04
N ASP A 218 -13.25 13.64 5.75
CA ASP A 218 -14.05 14.04 6.91
C ASP A 218 -13.15 14.45 8.08
N HIS A 219 -12.03 13.74 8.26
CA HIS A 219 -11.04 14.02 9.29
C HIS A 219 -9.61 13.99 8.74
N ARG A 220 -8.71 14.70 9.43
CA ARG A 220 -7.26 14.60 9.24
C ARG A 220 -6.60 14.33 10.57
N ILE A 221 -5.60 13.45 10.55
CA ILE A 221 -4.76 13.14 11.69
C ILE A 221 -3.29 13.24 11.27
N GLU A 222 -2.42 13.58 12.20
CA GLU A 222 -0.98 13.60 11.97
C GLU A 222 -0.34 12.23 12.23
N SER A 223 -1.00 11.42 13.11
CA SER A 223 -0.53 10.09 13.48
C SER A 223 -1.70 9.14 13.75
N VAL A 224 -1.49 7.85 13.53
CA VAL A 224 -2.52 6.81 13.73
C VAL A 224 -3.11 6.80 15.15
N PRO A 225 -2.36 7.04 16.25
CA PRO A 225 -2.91 7.13 17.61
C PRO A 225 -4.02 8.15 17.81
N GLU A 226 -4.02 9.27 17.06
CA GLU A 226 -5.07 10.29 17.15
C GLU A 226 -6.46 9.75 16.70
N LEU A 227 -6.48 8.63 15.99
CA LEU A 227 -7.71 8.00 15.54
C LEU A 227 -8.62 7.60 16.71
N THR A 228 -8.04 7.23 17.86
CA THR A 228 -8.81 6.91 19.06
C THR A 228 -9.62 8.11 19.57
N GLU A 229 -9.09 9.33 19.45
CA GLU A 229 -9.80 10.55 19.85
C GLU A 229 -10.93 10.91 18.85
N VAL A 230 -10.82 10.45 17.61
CA VAL A 230 -11.80 10.70 16.54
C VAL A 230 -12.95 9.70 16.59
N LEU A 231 -12.66 8.43 16.95
CA LEU A 231 -13.62 7.33 16.81
C LEU A 231 -14.20 6.80 18.12
N LEU A 232 -13.44 6.93 19.25
CA LEU A 232 -13.83 6.39 20.55
C LEU A 232 -14.22 7.51 21.53
#